data_7356033098ae4289acdba3aaebc385cd
#
_entry.id   7356033098ae4289acdba3aaebc385cd
#
_cell.length_a   1.000
_cell.length_b   1.000
_cell.length_c   1.000
_cell.angle_alpha   90.00
_cell.angle_beta   90.00
_cell.angle_gamma   90.00
#
_symmetry.space_group_name_H-M   'P 1'
#
loop_
_entity.id
_entity.type
_entity.pdbx_description
1 polymer ?
#
loop_
_entity_poly.entity_id
_entity_poly.type
_entity_poly.pdbx_seq_one_letter_code
_entity_poly.pdbx_strand_id
1 'polypeptide(L)'
;MSTSKPPSTPPIEGDCHRIFAIGDIHGCHKKLQALLAMLPFDRQRDTIVFLGDYINRGPDSREVVETLIGLGEECRQAVFLKGNHDQALLHYAESGDIELLRLLRIMGVEQTAASYGMSIRQLGDLDAYPEAHLRFLRSLEYCFVCGPYVFTHADIDQPAVDALLLEGRLPTAVLGGDLHLLSSRRLGQEQRLFDDYRVIFGHIPFATPLVREDRIGIDTGAVYGGCLTAVELPALRFYHA
;
A
#
# COMPACT_ATOMS: atom_id res chain seq x y z
N MET A 1 18.79 -36.14 -20.29
CA MET A 1 18.70 -34.77 -19.76
C MET A 1 17.45 -34.11 -20.34
N SER A 2 16.36 -34.18 -19.60
CA SER A 2 15.06 -33.64 -20.04
C SER A 2 14.94 -32.22 -19.49
N THR A 3 15.01 -31.22 -20.36
CA THR A 3 14.75 -29.82 -20.03
C THR A 3 13.23 -29.64 -19.99
N SER A 4 12.65 -29.72 -18.82
CA SER A 4 11.25 -29.34 -18.60
C SER A 4 11.14 -27.80 -18.74
N LYS A 5 10.43 -27.38 -19.79
CA LYS A 5 10.00 -25.97 -19.95
C LYS A 5 9.13 -25.59 -18.76
N PRO A 6 9.34 -24.42 -18.12
CA PRO A 6 8.47 -24.00 -17.04
C PRO A 6 7.03 -23.85 -17.56
N PRO A 7 6.02 -24.12 -16.74
CA PRO A 7 4.63 -23.93 -17.12
C PRO A 7 4.41 -22.43 -17.42
N SER A 8 3.85 -22.14 -18.59
CA SER A 8 3.42 -20.81 -18.97
C SER A 8 2.20 -20.46 -18.15
N THR A 9 2.36 -19.60 -17.15
CA THR A 9 1.25 -18.97 -16.43
C THR A 9 0.36 -18.25 -17.45
N PRO A 10 -0.96 -18.49 -17.48
CA PRO A 10 -1.84 -17.74 -18.36
C PRO A 10 -1.78 -16.26 -17.99
N PRO A 11 -1.73 -15.34 -18.96
CA PRO A 11 -1.80 -13.92 -18.67
C PRO A 11 -3.16 -13.64 -18.02
N ILE A 12 -3.15 -13.07 -16.81
CA ILE A 12 -4.34 -12.45 -16.26
C ILE A 12 -4.66 -11.29 -17.20
N GLU A 13 -5.81 -11.34 -17.85
CA GLU A 13 -6.26 -10.35 -18.83
C GLU A 13 -6.42 -8.98 -18.15
N GLY A 14 -5.40 -8.19 -18.22
CA GLY A 14 -5.34 -6.77 -17.98
C GLY A 14 -4.15 -6.26 -18.76
N ASP A 15 -4.40 -5.39 -19.72
CA ASP A 15 -3.37 -4.77 -20.56
C ASP A 15 -2.57 -3.77 -19.70
N CYS A 16 -1.71 -4.32 -18.81
CA CYS A 16 -0.88 -3.54 -17.89
C CYS A 16 0.30 -2.95 -18.66
N HIS A 17 0.08 -1.82 -19.35
CA HIS A 17 1.13 -1.18 -20.12
C HIS A 17 2.29 -0.72 -19.24
N ARG A 18 2.02 0.08 -18.20
CA ARG A 18 2.99 0.50 -17.18
C ARG A 18 2.30 0.56 -15.83
N ILE A 19 3.04 0.22 -14.79
CA ILE A 19 2.55 0.29 -13.41
C ILE A 19 3.53 1.15 -12.61
N PHE A 20 3.01 2.11 -11.88
CA PHE A 20 3.76 2.91 -10.90
C PHE A 20 3.32 2.50 -9.50
N ALA A 21 4.20 1.89 -8.71
CA ALA A 21 3.92 1.59 -7.31
C ALA A 21 4.59 2.63 -6.40
N ILE A 22 3.89 3.11 -5.38
CA ILE A 22 4.34 4.13 -4.44
C ILE A 22 4.34 3.55 -3.02
N GLY A 23 5.44 3.72 -2.30
CA GLY A 23 5.62 3.24 -0.93
C GLY A 23 4.90 4.09 0.12
N ASP A 24 5.22 3.82 1.39
CA ASP A 24 4.58 4.39 2.57
C ASP A 24 4.69 5.92 2.63
N ILE A 25 3.56 6.60 2.82
CA ILE A 25 3.46 8.06 2.75
C ILE A 25 3.50 8.70 4.13
N HIS A 26 2.76 8.15 5.10
CA HIS A 26 2.72 8.62 6.48
C HIS A 26 2.57 10.14 6.62
N GLY A 27 1.54 10.74 6.02
CA GLY A 27 1.28 12.17 6.13
C GLY A 27 2.36 13.07 5.53
N CYS A 28 3.26 12.56 4.69
CA CYS A 28 4.30 13.32 4.00
C CYS A 28 3.76 13.94 2.69
N HIS A 29 2.73 14.77 2.77
CA HIS A 29 2.01 15.31 1.62
C HIS A 29 2.92 16.06 0.64
N LYS A 30 3.87 16.87 1.12
CA LYS A 30 4.81 17.59 0.26
C LYS A 30 5.67 16.66 -0.59
N LYS A 31 6.11 15.53 -0.02
CA LYS A 31 6.85 14.50 -0.76
C LYS A 31 5.96 13.78 -1.77
N LEU A 32 4.70 13.50 -1.42
CA LEU A 32 3.72 12.94 -2.34
C LEU A 32 3.51 13.86 -3.55
N GLN A 33 3.29 15.15 -3.33
CA GLN A 33 3.14 16.12 -4.41
C GLN A 33 4.38 16.20 -5.31
N ALA A 34 5.58 16.26 -4.70
CA ALA A 34 6.83 16.32 -5.44
C ALA A 34 7.05 15.04 -6.28
N LEU A 35 6.77 13.87 -5.70
CA LEU A 35 6.88 12.59 -6.40
C LEU A 35 5.90 12.53 -7.58
N LEU A 36 4.63 12.83 -7.37
CA LEU A 36 3.60 12.83 -8.42
C LEU A 36 3.93 13.79 -9.57
N ALA A 37 4.54 14.94 -9.27
CA ALA A 37 4.92 15.93 -10.29
C ALA A 37 6.09 15.45 -11.17
N MET A 38 6.95 14.54 -10.69
CA MET A 38 8.10 14.02 -11.46
C MET A 38 7.80 12.71 -12.19
N LEU A 39 6.73 11.98 -11.80
CA LEU A 39 6.39 10.72 -12.47
C LEU A 39 5.93 10.97 -13.91
N PRO A 40 6.46 10.24 -14.91
CA PRO A 40 5.98 10.29 -16.29
C PRO A 40 4.70 9.44 -16.45
N PHE A 41 3.77 9.58 -15.52
CA PHE A 41 2.55 8.81 -15.37
C PHE A 41 1.43 9.39 -16.24
N ASP A 42 0.84 8.56 -17.09
CA ASP A 42 -0.35 8.89 -17.88
C ASP A 42 -1.60 8.39 -17.15
N ARG A 43 -2.42 9.31 -16.64
CA ARG A 43 -3.63 9.01 -15.87
C ARG A 43 -4.67 8.16 -16.62
N GLN A 44 -4.64 8.17 -17.94
CA GLN A 44 -5.63 7.46 -18.78
C GLN A 44 -5.14 6.10 -19.30
N ARG A 45 -3.84 5.81 -19.15
CA ARG A 45 -3.23 4.62 -19.73
C ARG A 45 -2.52 3.75 -18.72
N ASP A 46 -1.87 4.34 -17.72
CA ASP A 46 -1.05 3.65 -16.76
C ASP A 46 -1.85 3.24 -15.51
N THR A 47 -1.36 2.26 -14.78
CA THR A 47 -1.86 1.89 -13.46
C THR A 47 -1.00 2.53 -12.38
N ILE A 48 -1.61 3.13 -11.37
CA ILE A 48 -0.91 3.60 -10.17
C ILE A 48 -1.37 2.81 -8.96
N VAL A 49 -0.42 2.31 -8.16
CA VAL A 49 -0.67 1.49 -6.97
C VAL A 49 0.00 2.13 -5.77
N PHE A 50 -0.76 2.42 -4.74
CA PHE A 50 -0.25 2.91 -3.46
C PHE A 50 -0.24 1.76 -2.46
N LEU A 51 0.91 1.55 -1.78
CA LEU A 51 1.12 0.35 -0.96
C LEU A 51 0.61 0.45 0.48
N GLY A 52 -0.12 1.52 0.84
CA GLY A 52 -0.69 1.71 2.18
C GLY A 52 0.08 2.68 3.05
N ASP A 53 -0.30 2.73 4.33
CA ASP A 53 0.27 3.61 5.36
C ASP A 53 0.24 5.09 4.95
N TYR A 54 -0.97 5.59 4.70
CA TYR A 54 -1.20 6.98 4.28
C TYR A 54 -1.08 7.97 5.42
N ILE A 55 -1.45 7.54 6.63
CA ILE A 55 -1.65 8.36 7.83
C ILE A 55 -0.58 8.12 8.89
N ASN A 56 -0.66 8.88 9.96
CA ASN A 56 0.20 8.83 11.15
C ASN A 56 1.63 9.31 10.90
N ARG A 57 2.31 9.67 11.98
CA ARG A 57 3.71 10.12 12.03
C ARG A 57 3.95 11.49 11.39
N GLY A 58 3.60 11.68 10.13
CA GLY A 58 3.75 12.95 9.42
C GLY A 58 2.56 13.89 9.64
N PRO A 59 2.75 15.19 9.36
CA PRO A 59 1.81 16.23 9.77
C PRO A 59 0.55 16.34 8.90
N ASP A 60 0.57 15.86 7.65
CA ASP A 60 -0.43 16.23 6.65
C ASP A 60 -1.27 15.02 6.21
N SER A 61 -1.72 14.16 7.18
CA SER A 61 -2.48 12.93 6.88
C SER A 61 -3.79 13.22 6.14
N ARG A 62 -4.49 14.29 6.50
CA ARG A 62 -5.74 14.70 5.86
C ARG A 62 -5.51 15.06 4.39
N GLU A 63 -4.52 15.89 4.11
CA GLU A 63 -4.16 16.36 2.77
C GLU A 63 -3.67 15.20 1.88
N VAL A 64 -2.99 14.21 2.45
CA VAL A 64 -2.64 12.97 1.75
C VAL A 64 -3.92 12.26 1.30
N VAL A 65 -4.86 11.99 2.21
CA VAL A 65 -6.12 11.31 1.88
C VAL A 65 -6.92 12.09 0.83
N GLU A 66 -7.04 13.42 0.95
CA GLU A 66 -7.72 14.27 -0.03
C GLU A 66 -7.08 14.15 -1.43
N THR A 67 -5.74 14.16 -1.50
CA THR A 67 -5.00 13.99 -2.76
C THR A 67 -5.25 12.62 -3.38
N LEU A 68 -5.26 11.55 -2.57
CA LEU A 68 -5.48 10.19 -3.08
C LEU A 68 -6.91 9.98 -3.57
N ILE A 69 -7.91 10.55 -2.89
CA ILE A 69 -9.31 10.55 -3.35
C ILE A 69 -9.41 11.22 -4.73
N GLY A 70 -8.83 12.41 -4.89
CA GLY A 70 -8.81 13.11 -6.18
C GLY A 70 -8.12 12.31 -7.29
N LEU A 71 -6.99 11.64 -6.99
CA LEU A 71 -6.33 10.76 -7.95
C LEU A 71 -7.20 9.56 -8.36
N GLY A 72 -7.95 8.99 -7.41
CA GLY A 72 -8.89 7.90 -7.70
C GLY A 72 -10.01 8.30 -8.66
N GLU A 73 -10.43 9.57 -8.64
CA GLU A 73 -11.43 10.11 -9.55
C GLU A 73 -10.85 10.46 -10.94
N GLU A 74 -9.58 10.87 -11.00
CA GLU A 74 -8.94 11.34 -12.23
C GLU A 74 -8.26 10.23 -13.05
N CYS A 75 -7.83 9.14 -12.39
CA CYS A 75 -7.08 8.07 -13.03
C CYS A 75 -8.00 6.95 -13.51
N ARG A 76 -7.70 6.42 -14.70
CA ARG A 76 -8.41 5.23 -15.21
C ARG A 76 -8.27 4.04 -14.25
N GLN A 77 -7.09 3.86 -13.66
CA GLN A 77 -6.81 2.80 -12.70
C GLN A 77 -5.86 3.28 -11.61
N ALA A 78 -6.44 3.58 -10.46
CA ALA A 78 -5.72 3.82 -9.22
C ALA A 78 -6.11 2.77 -8.19
N VAL A 79 -5.13 2.12 -7.59
CA VAL A 79 -5.33 1.09 -6.58
C VAL A 79 -4.72 1.58 -5.26
N PHE A 80 -5.49 1.48 -4.20
CA PHE A 80 -5.08 1.92 -2.87
C PHE A 80 -5.09 0.73 -1.93
N LEU A 81 -3.90 0.28 -1.54
CA LEU A 81 -3.76 -0.83 -0.60
C LEU A 81 -3.87 -0.32 0.84
N LYS A 82 -4.23 -1.21 1.72
CA LYS A 82 -4.39 -0.97 3.14
C LYS A 82 -3.08 -1.23 3.86
N GLY A 83 -2.59 -0.24 4.61
CA GLY A 83 -1.51 -0.41 5.54
C GLY A 83 -2.00 -0.76 6.95
N ASN A 84 -1.08 -1.19 7.82
CA ASN A 84 -1.42 -1.51 9.20
C ASN A 84 -1.87 -0.26 10.00
N HIS A 85 -1.35 0.92 9.67
CA HIS A 85 -1.77 2.18 10.28
C HIS A 85 -3.20 2.55 9.91
N ASP A 86 -3.56 2.38 8.63
CA ASP A 86 -4.89 2.68 8.10
C ASP A 86 -5.93 1.72 8.70
N GLN A 87 -5.60 0.43 8.77
CA GLN A 87 -6.45 -0.60 9.37
C GLN A 87 -6.68 -0.36 10.87
N ALA A 88 -5.62 -0.04 11.62
CA ALA A 88 -5.72 0.18 13.05
C ALA A 88 -6.60 1.39 13.37
N LEU A 89 -6.47 2.50 12.60
CA LEU A 89 -7.31 3.68 12.79
C LEU A 89 -8.79 3.38 12.48
N LEU A 90 -9.07 2.75 11.35
CA LEU A 90 -10.45 2.40 10.98
C LEU A 90 -11.09 1.47 12.01
N HIS A 91 -10.36 0.45 12.45
CA HIS A 91 -10.83 -0.50 13.45
C HIS A 91 -11.09 0.19 14.80
N TYR A 92 -10.22 1.12 15.22
CA TYR A 92 -10.47 1.93 16.42
C TYR A 92 -11.69 2.83 16.26
N ALA A 93 -11.83 3.50 15.14
CA ALA A 93 -12.98 4.37 14.88
C ALA A 93 -14.32 3.62 14.91
N GLU A 94 -14.33 2.35 14.50
CA GLU A 94 -15.53 1.49 14.46
C GLU A 94 -15.82 0.76 15.80
N SER A 95 -14.76 0.42 16.56
CA SER A 95 -14.93 -0.40 17.79
C SER A 95 -14.84 0.39 19.09
N GLY A 96 -14.11 1.52 19.09
CA GLY A 96 -13.77 2.26 20.30
C GLY A 96 -12.81 1.51 21.23
N ASP A 97 -12.12 0.46 20.75
CA ASP A 97 -11.24 -0.37 21.57
C ASP A 97 -10.02 0.42 22.07
N ILE A 98 -9.90 0.51 23.41
CA ILE A 98 -8.85 1.29 24.07
C ILE A 98 -7.46 0.70 23.84
N GLU A 99 -7.32 -0.58 23.60
CA GLU A 99 -6.01 -1.19 23.32
C GLU A 99 -5.54 -0.81 21.91
N LEU A 100 -6.47 -0.71 20.95
CA LEU A 100 -6.16 -0.14 19.62
C LEU A 100 -5.75 1.32 19.72
N LEU A 101 -6.37 2.11 20.58
CA LEU A 101 -5.94 3.49 20.80
C LEU A 101 -4.53 3.57 21.37
N ARG A 102 -4.18 2.70 22.31
CA ARG A 102 -2.82 2.61 22.84
C ARG A 102 -1.80 2.29 21.75
N LEU A 103 -2.11 1.31 20.90
CA LEU A 103 -1.31 0.96 19.75
C LEU A 103 -1.16 2.16 18.79
N LEU A 104 -2.26 2.81 18.42
CA LEU A 104 -2.27 3.97 17.52
C LEU A 104 -1.41 5.11 18.06
N ARG A 105 -1.37 5.36 19.37
CA ARG A 105 -0.49 6.36 19.96
C ARG A 105 0.99 6.01 19.78
N ILE A 106 1.36 4.75 19.92
CA ILE A 106 2.73 4.28 19.59
C ILE A 106 3.01 4.47 18.10
N MET A 107 2.00 4.32 17.28
CA MET A 107 2.07 4.50 15.83
C MET A 107 2.06 5.98 15.37
N GLY A 108 1.96 6.95 16.30
CA GLY A 108 2.05 8.39 16.01
C GLY A 108 0.75 8.99 15.47
N VAL A 109 -0.41 8.52 15.95
CA VAL A 109 -1.75 8.98 15.52
C VAL A 109 -2.05 10.43 15.93
N GLU A 110 -1.31 10.99 16.88
CA GLU A 110 -1.44 12.40 17.29
C GLU A 110 -1.33 13.36 16.10
N GLN A 111 -0.44 13.05 15.14
CA GLN A 111 -0.27 13.86 13.94
C GLN A 111 -1.52 13.77 13.03
N THR A 112 -2.11 12.59 12.90
CA THR A 112 -3.37 12.44 12.17
C THR A 112 -4.48 13.23 12.84
N ALA A 113 -4.68 13.09 14.15
CA ALA A 113 -5.68 13.88 14.87
C ALA A 113 -5.48 15.38 14.65
N ALA A 114 -4.23 15.88 14.77
CA ALA A 114 -3.90 17.28 14.54
C ALA A 114 -4.23 17.73 13.11
N SER A 115 -3.90 16.94 12.08
CA SER A 115 -4.16 17.29 10.68
C SER A 115 -5.65 17.37 10.35
N TYR A 116 -6.48 16.61 11.06
CA TYR A 116 -7.94 16.70 10.96
C TYR A 116 -8.55 17.78 11.87
N GLY A 117 -7.76 18.45 12.71
CA GLY A 117 -8.27 19.36 13.73
C GLY A 117 -9.06 18.67 14.83
N MET A 118 -8.79 17.40 15.08
CA MET A 118 -9.47 16.54 16.04
C MET A 118 -8.66 16.37 17.33
N SER A 119 -9.36 16.16 18.43
CA SER A 119 -8.74 15.57 19.62
C SER A 119 -8.56 14.05 19.44
N ILE A 120 -7.66 13.45 20.22
CA ILE A 120 -7.45 11.98 20.21
C ILE A 120 -8.75 11.19 20.48
N ARG A 121 -9.65 11.73 21.31
CA ARG A 121 -10.95 11.07 21.58
C ARG A 121 -11.88 11.06 20.36
N GLN A 122 -11.84 12.11 19.55
CA GLN A 122 -12.66 12.22 18.35
C GLN A 122 -12.21 11.27 17.23
N LEU A 123 -11.01 10.69 17.32
CA LEU A 123 -10.60 9.61 16.39
C LEU A 123 -11.50 8.36 16.47
N GLY A 124 -12.19 8.14 17.60
CA GLY A 124 -13.18 7.07 17.78
C GLY A 124 -14.61 7.49 17.42
N ASP A 125 -14.80 8.66 16.84
CA ASP A 125 -16.10 9.20 16.44
C ASP A 125 -16.18 9.29 14.92
N LEU A 126 -16.92 8.38 14.32
CA LEU A 126 -17.06 8.30 12.84
C LEU A 126 -17.67 9.58 12.26
N ASP A 127 -18.54 10.27 13.00
CA ASP A 127 -19.18 11.51 12.55
C ASP A 127 -18.20 12.71 12.53
N ALA A 128 -17.04 12.58 13.18
CA ALA A 128 -16.01 13.61 13.15
C ALA A 128 -15.20 13.64 11.85
N TYR A 129 -15.22 12.55 11.07
CA TYR A 129 -14.49 12.45 9.80
C TYR A 129 -15.33 12.95 8.62
N PRO A 130 -14.70 13.55 7.59
CA PRO A 130 -15.36 13.73 6.30
C PRO A 130 -15.82 12.37 5.75
N GLU A 131 -17.07 12.28 5.31
CA GLU A 131 -17.65 11.03 4.81
C GLU A 131 -16.83 10.40 3.66
N ALA A 132 -16.29 11.23 2.77
CA ALA A 132 -15.44 10.77 1.67
C ALA A 132 -14.17 10.07 2.16
N HIS A 133 -13.57 10.55 3.28
CA HIS A 133 -12.37 9.95 3.87
C HIS A 133 -12.67 8.60 4.51
N LEU A 134 -13.79 8.45 5.21
CA LEU A 134 -14.21 7.14 5.74
C LEU A 134 -14.49 6.15 4.61
N ARG A 135 -15.17 6.59 3.55
CA ARG A 135 -15.39 5.73 2.37
C ARG A 135 -14.07 5.29 1.75
N PHE A 136 -13.10 6.20 1.60
CA PHE A 136 -11.76 5.88 1.11
C PHE A 136 -11.07 4.84 2.00
N LEU A 137 -10.98 5.06 3.31
CA LEU A 137 -10.33 4.12 4.24
C LEU A 137 -11.00 2.75 4.26
N ARG A 138 -12.33 2.68 4.09
CA ARG A 138 -13.08 1.42 3.99
C ARG A 138 -12.87 0.70 2.66
N SER A 139 -12.59 1.43 1.58
CA SER A 139 -12.38 0.87 0.24
C SER A 139 -10.98 0.33 0.00
N LEU A 140 -10.04 0.52 0.92
CA LEU A 140 -8.66 0.06 0.78
C LEU A 140 -8.58 -1.46 0.63
N GLU A 141 -7.78 -1.92 -0.35
CA GLU A 141 -7.60 -3.33 -0.68
C GLU A 141 -6.40 -3.94 0.05
N TYR A 142 -6.38 -5.25 0.25
CA TYR A 142 -5.26 -5.94 0.91
C TYR A 142 -4.12 -6.29 -0.03
N CYS A 143 -4.45 -6.65 -1.25
CA CYS A 143 -3.47 -6.88 -2.30
C CYS A 143 -4.08 -6.58 -3.67
N PHE A 144 -3.21 -6.40 -4.65
CA PHE A 144 -3.57 -6.24 -6.05
C PHE A 144 -2.64 -7.11 -6.91
N VAL A 145 -3.17 -7.72 -7.96
CA VAL A 145 -2.39 -8.55 -8.87
C VAL A 145 -2.51 -8.01 -10.28
N CYS A 146 -1.39 -7.84 -10.97
CA CYS A 146 -1.34 -7.41 -12.36
C CYS A 146 -0.17 -8.08 -13.08
N GLY A 147 -0.48 -8.94 -14.03
CA GLY A 147 0.53 -9.74 -14.73
C GLY A 147 1.36 -10.60 -13.77
N PRO A 148 2.70 -10.53 -13.83
CA PRO A 148 3.58 -11.28 -12.93
C PRO A 148 3.81 -10.57 -11.58
N TYR A 149 3.10 -9.48 -11.28
CA TYR A 149 3.31 -8.67 -10.09
C TYR A 149 2.18 -8.82 -9.09
N VAL A 150 2.54 -9.00 -7.82
CA VAL A 150 1.64 -8.98 -6.68
C VAL A 150 2.03 -7.78 -5.79
N PHE A 151 1.08 -6.89 -5.53
CA PHE A 151 1.27 -5.72 -4.70
C PHE A 151 0.61 -5.95 -3.34
N THR A 152 1.33 -5.67 -2.28
CA THR A 152 0.85 -5.78 -0.90
C THR A 152 1.48 -4.70 -0.03
N HIS A 153 0.89 -4.40 1.13
CA HIS A 153 1.55 -3.51 2.07
C HIS A 153 2.77 -4.17 2.72
N ALA A 154 2.60 -5.32 3.38
CA ALA A 154 3.68 -5.94 4.15
C ALA A 154 3.91 -7.41 3.81
N ASP A 155 2.86 -8.25 3.80
CA ASP A 155 2.97 -9.67 3.52
C ASP A 155 1.72 -10.17 2.79
N ILE A 156 1.76 -11.40 2.31
CA ILE A 156 0.66 -12.06 1.61
C ILE A 156 0.34 -13.41 2.22
N ASP A 157 -0.94 -13.76 2.21
CA ASP A 157 -1.36 -15.15 2.35
C ASP A 157 -1.09 -15.87 1.03
N GLN A 158 0.00 -16.64 0.95
CA GLN A 158 0.41 -17.31 -0.27
C GLN A 158 -0.68 -18.24 -0.85
N PRO A 159 -1.33 -19.12 -0.07
CA PRO A 159 -2.42 -19.96 -0.58
C PRO A 159 -3.55 -19.14 -1.22
N ALA A 160 -3.83 -17.97 -0.69
CA ALA A 160 -4.88 -17.11 -1.23
C ALA A 160 -4.47 -16.43 -2.53
N VAL A 161 -3.22 -16.00 -2.65
CA VAL A 161 -2.67 -15.45 -3.91
C VAL A 161 -2.60 -16.55 -4.98
N ASP A 162 -2.17 -17.75 -4.61
CA ASP A 162 -2.13 -18.89 -5.54
C ASP A 162 -3.55 -19.24 -6.05
N ALA A 163 -4.55 -19.22 -5.18
CA ALA A 163 -5.95 -19.40 -5.57
C ALA A 163 -6.45 -18.28 -6.49
N LEU A 164 -6.08 -17.01 -6.23
CA LEU A 164 -6.40 -15.89 -7.12
C LEU A 164 -5.81 -16.09 -8.52
N LEU A 165 -4.54 -16.49 -8.59
CA LEU A 165 -3.85 -16.74 -9.86
C LEU A 165 -4.49 -17.88 -10.66
N LEU A 166 -5.02 -18.90 -9.96
CA LEU A 166 -5.69 -20.05 -10.57
C LEU A 166 -7.14 -19.77 -10.96
N GLU A 167 -7.90 -19.04 -10.12
CA GLU A 167 -9.35 -18.90 -10.23
C GLU A 167 -9.78 -17.50 -10.71
N GLY A 168 -8.84 -16.55 -10.82
CA GLY A 168 -9.10 -15.18 -11.25
C GLY A 168 -9.84 -14.32 -10.20
N ARG A 169 -9.92 -14.77 -8.93
CA ARG A 169 -10.51 -13.99 -7.84
C ARG A 169 -9.90 -14.32 -6.48
N LEU A 170 -9.79 -13.31 -5.62
CA LEU A 170 -9.36 -13.49 -4.22
C LEU A 170 -10.43 -14.25 -3.42
N PRO A 171 -10.04 -15.26 -2.63
CA PRO A 171 -10.91 -15.81 -1.61
C PRO A 171 -11.35 -14.72 -0.63
N THR A 172 -12.61 -14.71 -0.24
CA THR A 172 -13.20 -13.73 0.69
C THR A 172 -12.45 -13.67 2.04
N ALA A 173 -11.80 -14.77 2.44
CA ALA A 173 -11.00 -14.85 3.67
C ALA A 173 -9.73 -13.97 3.65
N VAL A 174 -9.17 -13.65 2.47
CA VAL A 174 -8.02 -12.74 2.34
C VAL A 174 -8.44 -11.29 2.55
N LEU A 175 -9.70 -10.99 2.36
CA LEU A 175 -10.28 -9.67 2.58
C LEU A 175 -10.53 -9.38 4.07
N GLY A 176 -10.27 -10.35 4.95
CA GLY A 176 -10.65 -10.34 6.36
C GLY A 176 -9.73 -9.61 7.33
N GLY A 177 -8.79 -8.78 6.88
CA GLY A 177 -8.11 -7.81 7.76
C GLY A 177 -7.19 -8.41 8.82
N ASP A 178 -6.39 -9.40 8.49
CA ASP A 178 -5.38 -9.89 9.42
C ASP A 178 -4.26 -8.86 9.62
N LEU A 179 -4.32 -8.14 10.75
CA LEU A 179 -3.28 -7.19 11.18
C LEU A 179 -1.89 -7.85 11.24
N HIS A 180 -1.81 -9.17 11.41
CA HIS A 180 -0.56 -9.90 11.39
C HIS A 180 0.12 -9.83 10.02
N LEU A 181 -0.62 -10.07 8.94
CA LEU A 181 -0.08 -9.95 7.57
C LEU A 181 0.33 -8.50 7.25
N LEU A 182 -0.48 -7.51 7.66
CA LEU A 182 -0.18 -6.09 7.46
C LEU A 182 1.00 -5.58 8.28
N SER A 183 1.47 -6.34 9.28
CA SER A 183 2.60 -5.95 10.15
C SER A 183 3.79 -6.91 10.05
N SER A 184 3.73 -7.89 9.15
CA SER A 184 4.78 -8.89 8.97
C SER A 184 6.05 -8.28 8.39
N ARG A 185 7.20 -8.76 8.85
CA ARG A 185 8.52 -8.38 8.32
C ARG A 185 9.18 -9.50 7.52
N ARG A 186 8.42 -10.54 7.17
CA ARG A 186 8.94 -11.71 6.45
C ARG A 186 9.55 -11.34 5.10
N LEU A 187 8.95 -10.40 4.37
CA LEU A 187 9.45 -9.97 3.06
C LEU A 187 10.81 -9.26 3.09
N GLY A 188 11.25 -8.79 4.26
CA GLY A 188 12.60 -8.24 4.45
C GLY A 188 13.72 -9.28 4.57
N GLN A 189 13.39 -10.58 4.70
CA GLN A 189 14.37 -11.67 4.89
C GLN A 189 15.27 -11.87 3.64
N GLU A 190 16.39 -12.57 3.79
CA GLU A 190 17.35 -12.74 2.69
C GLU A 190 16.97 -13.86 1.73
N GLN A 191 16.34 -14.92 2.20
CA GLN A 191 15.98 -16.08 1.39
C GLN A 191 14.95 -15.75 0.31
N ARG A 192 14.99 -16.47 -0.82
CA ARG A 192 13.94 -16.41 -1.84
C ARG A 192 12.63 -16.96 -1.26
N LEU A 193 11.52 -16.30 -1.54
CA LEU A 193 10.20 -16.64 -1.00
C LEU A 193 9.19 -17.07 -2.07
N PHE A 194 9.35 -16.59 -3.32
CA PHE A 194 8.37 -16.78 -4.39
C PHE A 194 9.06 -17.23 -5.68
N ASP A 195 8.42 -18.12 -6.44
CA ASP A 195 8.95 -18.66 -7.69
C ASP A 195 8.21 -18.15 -8.93
N ASP A 196 6.89 -17.92 -8.82
CA ASP A 196 6.02 -17.70 -9.98
C ASP A 196 5.66 -16.23 -10.21
N TYR A 197 5.88 -15.36 -9.24
CA TYR A 197 5.54 -13.93 -9.31
C TYR A 197 6.52 -13.07 -8.52
N ARG A 198 6.48 -11.77 -8.74
CA ARG A 198 7.30 -10.78 -8.04
C ARG A 198 6.44 -9.92 -7.15
N VAL A 199 6.75 -9.91 -5.85
CA VAL A 199 5.99 -9.14 -4.86
C VAL A 199 6.56 -7.72 -4.72
N ILE A 200 5.71 -6.71 -4.79
CA ILE A 200 6.04 -5.31 -4.52
C ILE A 200 5.42 -4.92 -3.19
N PHE A 201 6.22 -4.39 -2.25
CA PHE A 201 5.78 -4.15 -0.88
C PHE A 201 6.37 -2.87 -0.26
N GLY A 202 5.70 -2.38 0.80
CA GLY A 202 6.09 -1.26 1.65
C GLY A 202 6.50 -1.68 3.06
N HIS A 203 6.00 -1.01 4.09
CA HIS A 203 6.04 -1.34 5.52
C HIS A 203 7.42 -1.45 6.17
N ILE A 204 8.39 -2.02 5.50
CA ILE A 204 9.74 -2.25 6.05
C ILE A 204 10.66 -1.18 5.50
N PRO A 205 11.07 -0.18 6.31
CA PRO A 205 11.91 0.90 5.82
C PRO A 205 13.33 0.41 5.53
N PHE A 206 13.78 0.68 4.31
CA PHE A 206 15.14 0.45 3.84
C PHE A 206 15.82 1.78 3.53
N ALA A 207 17.15 1.85 3.63
CA ALA A 207 17.90 3.06 3.23
C ALA A 207 17.81 3.33 1.71
N THR A 208 17.66 2.28 0.92
CA THR A 208 17.44 2.28 -0.53
C THR A 208 16.45 1.17 -0.87
N PRO A 209 15.76 1.23 -2.02
CA PRO A 209 14.85 0.16 -2.41
C PRO A 209 15.51 -1.23 -2.35
N LEU A 210 14.84 -2.18 -1.73
CA LEU A 210 15.24 -3.58 -1.75
C LEU A 210 14.84 -4.18 -3.11
N VAL A 211 15.80 -4.64 -3.90
CA VAL A 211 15.54 -5.28 -5.20
C VAL A 211 16.06 -6.71 -5.19
N ARG A 212 15.15 -7.67 -5.29
CA ARG A 212 15.44 -9.10 -5.42
C ARG A 212 14.73 -9.67 -6.65
N GLU A 213 15.06 -10.89 -7.03
CA GLU A 213 14.42 -11.55 -8.17
C GLU A 213 12.91 -11.73 -7.96
N ASP A 214 12.52 -12.11 -6.73
CA ASP A 214 11.16 -12.47 -6.34
C ASP A 214 10.37 -11.32 -5.69
N ARG A 215 11.02 -10.18 -5.33
CA ARG A 215 10.35 -9.07 -4.65
C ARG A 215 11.09 -7.74 -4.69
N ILE A 216 10.34 -6.67 -4.48
CA ILE A 216 10.84 -5.28 -4.43
C ILE A 216 10.20 -4.56 -3.25
N GLY A 217 11.03 -4.11 -2.27
CA GLY A 217 10.59 -3.25 -1.16
C GLY A 217 10.87 -1.79 -1.47
N ILE A 218 9.87 -0.92 -1.38
CA ILE A 218 9.98 0.50 -1.74
C ILE A 218 9.60 1.48 -0.63
N ASP A 219 9.39 1.00 0.60
CA ASP A 219 9.41 1.93 1.73
C ASP A 219 10.86 2.37 1.98
N THR A 220 11.14 3.63 1.75
CA THR A 220 12.47 4.23 1.94
C THR A 220 12.45 5.30 3.04
N GLY A 221 11.52 5.15 3.98
CA GLY A 221 11.48 5.92 5.20
C GLY A 221 11.12 7.39 5.01
N ALA A 222 10.17 7.70 4.15
CA ALA A 222 9.76 9.07 3.82
C ALA A 222 9.57 9.95 5.07
N VAL A 223 8.87 9.44 6.08
CA VAL A 223 8.57 10.16 7.32
C VAL A 223 9.76 10.23 8.29
N TYR A 224 10.76 9.39 8.12
CA TYR A 224 11.98 9.37 8.93
C TYR A 224 13.14 10.18 8.34
N GLY A 225 12.85 11.04 7.36
CA GLY A 225 13.87 11.87 6.69
C GLY A 225 14.47 11.22 5.44
N GLY A 226 14.06 9.99 5.10
CA GLY A 226 14.36 9.33 3.81
C GLY A 226 13.52 9.89 2.67
N CYS A 227 13.44 9.18 1.56
CA CYS A 227 12.65 9.58 0.40
C CYS A 227 11.29 8.88 0.36
N LEU A 228 10.29 9.50 -0.27
CA LEU A 228 9.13 8.79 -0.79
C LEU A 228 9.51 8.21 -2.16
N THR A 229 9.38 6.89 -2.30
CA THR A 229 9.85 6.17 -3.48
C THR A 229 8.70 5.62 -4.31
N ALA A 230 8.82 5.77 -5.63
CA ALA A 230 8.02 5.04 -6.60
C ALA A 230 8.89 4.13 -7.46
N VAL A 231 8.32 3.00 -7.94
CA VAL A 231 8.91 2.13 -8.96
C VAL A 231 8.00 2.04 -10.18
N GLU A 232 8.58 2.24 -11.37
CA GLU A 232 7.94 1.99 -12.66
C GLU A 232 8.22 0.56 -13.11
N LEU A 233 7.18 -0.20 -13.39
CA LEU A 233 7.24 -1.57 -13.90
C LEU A 233 6.68 -1.65 -15.33
N PRO A 234 7.24 -2.53 -16.17
CA PRO A 234 8.32 -3.49 -15.92
C PRO A 234 9.73 -2.90 -16.02
N ALA A 235 9.89 -1.61 -16.30
CA ALA A 235 11.18 -0.96 -16.59
C ALA A 235 12.16 -0.92 -15.40
N LEU A 236 11.70 -1.18 -14.17
CA LEU A 236 12.47 -1.10 -12.92
C LEU A 236 13.15 0.26 -12.73
N ARG A 237 12.48 1.34 -13.07
CA ARG A 237 12.95 2.71 -12.80
C ARG A 237 12.41 3.18 -11.47
N PHE A 238 13.29 3.78 -10.68
CA PHE A 238 12.93 4.34 -9.37
C PHE A 238 12.91 5.86 -9.42
N TYR A 239 11.93 6.44 -8.73
CA TYR A 239 11.74 7.87 -8.55
C TYR A 239 11.69 8.17 -7.05
N HIS A 240 12.33 9.27 -6.62
CA HIS A 240 12.50 9.60 -5.20
C HIS A 240 12.21 11.08 -4.96
N ALA A 241 11.44 11.40 -3.91
CA ALA A 241 11.12 12.75 -3.48
C ALA A 241 11.34 12.96 -1.96
#